data_70abd20e6e7c3e18718cbced5e268ff3
#
_entry.id   70abd20e6e7c3e18718cbced5e268ff3
#
_cell.length_a   1.000
_cell.length_b   1.000
_cell.length_c   1.000
_cell.angle_alpha   90.00
_cell.angle_beta   90.00
_cell.angle_gamma   90.00
#
_symmetry.space_group_name_H-M   'P 1'
#
loop_
_entity.id
_entity.type
_entity.pdbx_description
1 polymer ?
#
loop_
_entity_poly.entity_id
_entity_poly.type
_entity_poly.pdbx_seq_one_letter_code
_entity_poly.pdbx_strand_id
1 'polypeptide(L)'
;MDSGRPIGVDLFAGVGGMTLGFEQAGFDVLAAVEIDPIHCATHQFNFPFCKVLCQSVTETTSTEVRSCSAIGDRDIDVVFGGSPCQGFSLIGKRALDDPRNALVHHFLRLVLELKPKYFVFENVPGLTIGNHRQFLSELIAAFGAGGYEVKTDYRVLNAANYGVPQDRARLFLLGCRYGLPLPEYPQPITKPSLSRKSKYILNLPHLKPTPTIWDALCDLPVVEMYPELFQQDWTIVEYGKPSYYSSKMRSIFANNDNYAGDRHFDLRLLTSSLRTRHGDNSIARFATTNWGEVEPISHFYKLAPEGICNTLRAGTASNLGAFTSPRPIHPYKPRCITVREAARLHSYPDWFRFHQTKWHGFRQVGNSVPPLLAQAIAREILRVLGIVPVKPKETQQLGCDRLLQLNMTQAARIYGVAANAIAPRLRQKRRE
;
A
#
# COMPACT_ATOMS: atom_id res chain seq x y z
N MET A 1 -7.36 -24.38 12.12
CA MET A 1 -8.75 -24.61 11.68
C MET A 1 -8.86 -24.13 10.25
N ASP A 2 -9.48 -24.90 9.39
CA ASP A 2 -9.75 -24.43 8.01
C ASP A 2 -10.89 -23.43 8.07
N SER A 3 -10.61 -22.18 7.79
CA SER A 3 -11.59 -21.09 7.86
C SER A 3 -12.61 -21.12 6.72
N GLY A 4 -12.37 -21.97 5.72
CA GLY A 4 -13.12 -21.96 4.45
C GLY A 4 -12.89 -20.70 3.61
N ARG A 5 -11.97 -19.81 4.03
CA ARG A 5 -11.62 -18.59 3.32
C ARG A 5 -10.52 -18.89 2.28
N PRO A 6 -10.54 -18.25 1.11
CA PRO A 6 -9.52 -18.44 0.09
C PRO A 6 -8.15 -17.93 0.58
N ILE A 7 -7.10 -18.63 0.14
CA ILE A 7 -5.72 -18.39 0.59
C ILE A 7 -4.99 -17.43 -0.36
N GLY A 8 -4.38 -16.39 0.23
CA GLY A 8 -3.53 -15.44 -0.47
C GLY A 8 -2.06 -15.48 -0.03
N VAL A 9 -1.18 -15.13 -0.96
CA VAL A 9 0.26 -14.89 -0.72
C VAL A 9 0.62 -13.52 -1.26
N ASP A 10 1.27 -12.67 -0.43
CA ASP A 10 1.71 -11.32 -0.80
C ASP A 10 3.22 -11.28 -1.07
N LEU A 11 3.61 -11.00 -2.31
CA LEU A 11 5.01 -10.83 -2.71
C LEU A 11 5.35 -9.35 -2.80
N PHE A 12 6.50 -8.94 -2.27
CA PHE A 12 6.89 -7.54 -2.09
C PHE A 12 5.92 -6.79 -1.16
N ALA A 13 5.53 -7.46 -0.09
CA ALA A 13 4.37 -7.10 0.73
C ALA A 13 4.46 -5.71 1.38
N GLY A 14 5.67 -5.16 1.57
CA GLY A 14 5.83 -3.93 2.31
C GLY A 14 5.23 -4.06 3.72
N VAL A 15 4.38 -3.12 4.09
CA VAL A 15 3.66 -3.17 5.37
C VAL A 15 2.29 -3.83 5.27
N GLY A 16 1.91 -4.34 4.10
CA GLY A 16 0.66 -5.08 3.92
C GLY A 16 -0.52 -4.23 3.45
N GLY A 17 -0.31 -3.26 2.55
CA GLY A 17 -1.43 -2.52 1.96
C GLY A 17 -2.32 -3.40 1.09
N MET A 18 -1.74 -4.27 0.27
CA MET A 18 -2.48 -5.27 -0.49
C MET A 18 -2.97 -6.39 0.43
N THR A 19 -2.16 -6.89 1.36
CA THR A 19 -2.56 -7.85 2.39
C THR A 19 -3.87 -7.41 3.06
N LEU A 20 -3.94 -6.15 3.53
CA LEU A 20 -5.15 -5.61 4.17
C LEU A 20 -6.35 -5.58 3.22
N GLY A 21 -6.15 -5.14 1.98
CA GLY A 21 -7.23 -5.09 0.99
C GLY A 21 -7.78 -6.48 0.65
N PHE A 22 -6.92 -7.49 0.51
CA PHE A 22 -7.33 -8.87 0.30
C PHE A 22 -8.03 -9.45 1.54
N GLU A 23 -7.52 -9.19 2.74
CA GLU A 23 -8.18 -9.60 3.98
C GLU A 23 -9.58 -8.95 4.09
N GLN A 24 -9.70 -7.66 3.80
CA GLN A 24 -10.98 -6.94 3.78
C GLN A 24 -11.96 -7.49 2.74
N ALA A 25 -11.47 -8.06 1.65
CA ALA A 25 -12.32 -8.73 0.68
C ALA A 25 -12.78 -10.12 1.16
N GLY A 26 -12.06 -10.77 2.07
CA GLY A 26 -12.43 -12.08 2.61
C GLY A 26 -11.38 -13.18 2.41
N PHE A 27 -10.14 -12.86 2.05
CA PHE A 27 -9.03 -13.81 1.97
C PHE A 27 -8.33 -13.99 3.31
N ASP A 28 -7.72 -15.16 3.49
CA ASP A 28 -6.69 -15.39 4.49
C ASP A 28 -5.32 -15.27 3.81
N VAL A 29 -4.63 -14.16 4.05
CA VAL A 29 -3.26 -13.96 3.55
C VAL A 29 -2.31 -14.61 4.54
N LEU A 30 -1.82 -15.81 4.20
CA LEU A 30 -1.08 -16.66 5.14
C LEU A 30 0.43 -16.53 5.04
N ALA A 31 0.95 -15.98 3.96
CA ALA A 31 2.37 -15.72 3.78
C ALA A 31 2.60 -14.38 3.08
N ALA A 32 3.67 -13.70 3.48
CA ALA A 32 4.14 -12.47 2.89
C ALA A 32 5.67 -12.51 2.72
N VAL A 33 6.20 -12.04 1.60
CA VAL A 33 7.64 -11.94 1.34
C VAL A 33 8.01 -10.47 1.20
N GLU A 34 8.97 -10.01 2.02
CA GLU A 34 9.46 -8.63 2.03
C GLU A 34 10.94 -8.60 2.42
N ILE A 35 11.73 -7.78 1.76
CA ILE A 35 13.19 -7.69 2.01
C ILE A 35 13.55 -6.72 3.14
N ASP A 36 12.71 -5.69 3.39
CA ASP A 36 13.00 -4.65 4.40
C ASP A 36 12.59 -5.13 5.80
N PRO A 37 13.56 -5.40 6.71
CA PRO A 37 13.24 -5.90 8.06
C PRO A 37 12.32 -4.98 8.87
N ILE A 38 12.38 -3.65 8.63
CA ILE A 38 11.47 -2.68 9.27
C ILE A 38 10.05 -2.84 8.74
N HIS A 39 9.91 -3.07 7.43
CA HIS A 39 8.60 -3.35 6.83
C HIS A 39 8.05 -4.70 7.32
N CYS A 40 8.90 -5.74 7.38
CA CYS A 40 8.53 -7.05 7.92
C CYS A 40 8.00 -6.94 9.36
N ALA A 41 8.68 -6.17 10.23
CA ALA A 41 8.26 -5.97 11.61
C ALA A 41 6.91 -5.25 11.71
N THR A 42 6.68 -4.22 10.88
CA THR A 42 5.40 -3.52 10.83
C THR A 42 4.29 -4.42 10.26
N HIS A 43 4.60 -5.22 9.23
CA HIS A 43 3.66 -6.20 8.67
C HIS A 43 3.27 -7.24 9.73
N GLN A 44 4.24 -7.85 10.39
CA GLN A 44 4.01 -8.83 11.45
C GLN A 44 3.21 -8.27 12.62
N PHE A 45 3.39 -6.98 12.96
CA PHE A 45 2.57 -6.32 13.97
C PHE A 45 1.10 -6.26 13.61
N ASN A 46 0.79 -5.87 12.36
CA ASN A 46 -0.59 -5.69 11.91
C ASN A 46 -1.28 -7.00 11.50
N PHE A 47 -0.50 -8.02 11.13
CA PHE A 47 -0.96 -9.33 10.65
C PHE A 47 -0.21 -10.48 11.34
N PRO A 48 -0.37 -10.68 12.66
CA PRO A 48 0.40 -11.70 13.40
C PRO A 48 0.09 -13.14 12.97
N PHE A 49 -1.00 -13.38 12.26
CA PHE A 49 -1.39 -14.66 11.67
C PHE A 49 -0.77 -14.91 10.29
N CYS A 50 -0.24 -13.89 9.64
CA CYS A 50 0.46 -13.99 8.36
C CYS A 50 1.95 -14.23 8.61
N LYS A 51 2.50 -15.31 8.06
CA LYS A 51 3.95 -15.56 8.14
C LYS A 51 4.71 -14.60 7.24
N VAL A 52 5.52 -13.73 7.81
CA VAL A 52 6.42 -12.86 7.05
C VAL A 52 7.76 -13.54 6.87
N LEU A 53 8.17 -13.74 5.62
CA LEU A 53 9.51 -14.17 5.22
C LEU A 53 10.32 -12.90 4.91
N CYS A 54 11.26 -12.56 5.79
CA CYS A 54 12.12 -11.38 5.63
C CYS A 54 13.32 -11.76 4.76
N GLN A 55 13.13 -11.78 3.45
CA GLN A 55 14.17 -12.15 2.48
C GLN A 55 13.87 -11.61 1.09
N SER A 56 14.87 -11.67 0.21
CA SER A 56 14.67 -11.32 -1.19
C SER A 56 13.81 -12.37 -1.90
N VAL A 57 12.88 -11.93 -2.75
CA VAL A 57 12.16 -12.84 -3.67
C VAL A 57 13.12 -13.62 -4.59
N THR A 58 14.35 -13.13 -4.79
CA THR A 58 15.38 -13.82 -5.59
C THR A 58 15.84 -15.13 -4.93
N GLU A 59 15.80 -15.19 -3.61
CA GLU A 59 16.24 -16.32 -2.80
C GLU A 59 15.06 -17.18 -2.31
N THR A 60 13.84 -16.59 -2.31
CA THR A 60 12.62 -17.28 -1.84
C THR A 60 12.26 -18.45 -2.77
N THR A 61 11.92 -19.58 -2.16
CA THR A 61 11.39 -20.76 -2.83
C THR A 61 9.93 -21.03 -2.47
N SER A 62 9.20 -21.68 -3.35
CA SER A 62 7.81 -22.09 -3.06
C SER A 62 7.72 -23.05 -1.86
N THR A 63 8.73 -23.89 -1.69
CA THR A 63 8.83 -24.82 -0.55
C THR A 63 8.91 -24.06 0.77
N GLU A 64 9.73 -23.02 0.86
CA GLU A 64 9.84 -22.17 2.07
C GLU A 64 8.53 -21.43 2.37
N VAL A 65 7.91 -20.83 1.33
CA VAL A 65 6.61 -20.15 1.50
C VAL A 65 5.58 -21.09 2.12
N ARG A 66 5.52 -22.34 1.65
CA ARG A 66 4.57 -23.36 2.15
C ARG A 66 4.94 -23.87 3.53
N SER A 67 6.19 -24.31 3.71
CA SER A 67 6.63 -24.98 4.94
C SER A 67 6.71 -24.04 6.16
N CYS A 68 7.06 -22.76 5.93
CA CYS A 68 7.15 -21.77 7.00
C CYS A 68 5.81 -21.15 7.38
N SER A 69 4.77 -21.30 6.57
CA SER A 69 3.45 -20.70 6.79
C SER A 69 2.38 -21.73 7.10
N ALA A 70 1.21 -21.27 7.49
CA ALA A 70 0.05 -22.13 7.67
C ALA A 70 -0.54 -22.63 6.32
N ILE A 71 0.07 -22.36 5.18
CA ILE A 71 -0.38 -22.86 3.87
C ILE A 71 -0.21 -24.39 3.77
N GLY A 72 0.99 -24.91 4.06
CA GLY A 72 1.30 -26.32 3.90
C GLY A 72 1.00 -26.82 2.48
N ASP A 73 0.30 -27.94 2.38
CA ASP A 73 -0.08 -28.56 1.09
C ASP A 73 -1.39 -28.03 0.50
N ARG A 74 -2.04 -27.05 1.17
CA ARG A 74 -3.31 -26.48 0.69
C ARG A 74 -3.15 -25.73 -0.63
N ASP A 75 -4.20 -25.70 -1.43
CA ASP A 75 -4.26 -24.90 -2.64
C ASP A 75 -4.13 -23.40 -2.31
N ILE A 76 -3.36 -22.67 -3.11
CA ILE A 76 -3.28 -21.22 -3.05
C ILE A 76 -4.26 -20.66 -4.07
N ASP A 77 -5.18 -19.82 -3.61
CA ASP A 77 -6.19 -19.23 -4.48
C ASP A 77 -5.62 -18.03 -5.24
N VAL A 78 -4.79 -17.21 -4.59
CA VAL A 78 -4.18 -16.03 -5.24
C VAL A 78 -2.77 -15.75 -4.75
N VAL A 79 -1.88 -15.42 -5.69
CA VAL A 79 -0.59 -14.76 -5.42
C VAL A 79 -0.69 -13.33 -5.96
N PHE A 80 -0.37 -12.36 -5.14
CA PHE A 80 -0.39 -10.95 -5.54
C PHE A 80 0.88 -10.23 -5.09
N GLY A 81 1.17 -9.08 -5.71
CA GLY A 81 2.31 -8.25 -5.31
C GLY A 81 2.67 -7.17 -6.30
N GLY A 82 3.44 -6.19 -5.82
CA GLY A 82 3.94 -5.07 -6.59
C GLY A 82 5.46 -5.03 -6.62
N SER A 83 6.09 -5.53 -7.69
CA SER A 83 7.54 -5.50 -7.78
C SER A 83 8.07 -4.06 -7.91
N PRO A 84 9.18 -3.71 -7.23
CA PRO A 84 9.81 -2.40 -7.40
C PRO A 84 10.24 -2.16 -8.84
N CYS A 85 9.83 -1.00 -9.39
CA CYS A 85 10.24 -0.55 -10.72
C CYS A 85 11.61 0.14 -10.62
N GLN A 86 12.69 -0.54 -10.95
CA GLN A 86 14.03 0.03 -10.99
C GLN A 86 14.40 0.35 -12.43
N GLY A 87 14.16 1.61 -12.84
CA GLY A 87 14.76 2.24 -14.03
C GLY A 87 14.81 1.40 -15.31
N PHE A 88 13.69 1.23 -15.98
CA PHE A 88 13.66 0.62 -17.30
C PHE A 88 14.42 1.46 -18.32
N SER A 89 15.60 1.00 -18.74
CA SER A 89 16.34 1.54 -19.88
C SER A 89 16.48 0.41 -20.89
N LEU A 90 15.83 0.55 -22.03
CA LEU A 90 15.84 -0.40 -23.12
C LEU A 90 16.88 0.03 -24.16
N ILE A 91 17.94 -0.71 -24.32
CA ILE A 91 18.78 -0.70 -25.53
C ILE A 91 19.21 -2.14 -25.84
N GLY A 92 18.61 -2.76 -26.83
CA GLY A 92 19.23 -3.81 -27.65
C GLY A 92 19.15 -5.27 -27.21
N LYS A 93 18.41 -5.66 -26.15
CA LYS A 93 18.20 -7.08 -25.77
C LYS A 93 16.74 -7.30 -25.35
N ARG A 94 16.30 -8.58 -25.29
CA ARG A 94 14.97 -8.91 -24.74
C ARG A 94 14.79 -8.20 -23.40
N ALA A 95 13.71 -7.44 -23.26
CA ALA A 95 13.50 -6.57 -22.09
C ALA A 95 13.38 -7.38 -20.80
N LEU A 96 12.90 -8.61 -20.88
CA LEU A 96 12.87 -9.54 -19.76
C LEU A 96 14.27 -9.96 -19.27
N ASP A 97 15.26 -10.08 -20.11
CA ASP A 97 16.63 -10.51 -19.74
C ASP A 97 17.48 -9.39 -19.10
N ASP A 98 16.92 -8.17 -18.96
CA ASP A 98 17.63 -7.06 -18.33
C ASP A 98 17.70 -7.26 -16.80
N PRO A 99 18.91 -7.28 -16.19
CA PRO A 99 19.06 -7.49 -14.74
C PRO A 99 18.25 -6.51 -13.86
N ARG A 100 17.91 -5.32 -14.41
CA ARG A 100 17.07 -4.33 -13.72
C ARG A 100 15.63 -4.76 -13.58
N ASN A 101 15.17 -5.73 -14.39
CA ASN A 101 13.83 -6.32 -14.37
C ASN A 101 13.79 -7.66 -13.63
N ALA A 102 14.92 -8.09 -13.06
CA ALA A 102 15.06 -9.39 -12.39
C ALA A 102 13.95 -9.66 -11.34
N LEU A 103 13.51 -8.63 -10.61
CA LEU A 103 12.47 -8.80 -9.60
C LEU A 103 11.11 -9.17 -10.18
N VAL A 104 10.77 -8.71 -11.39
CA VAL A 104 9.54 -9.13 -12.10
C VAL A 104 9.63 -10.58 -12.54
N HIS A 105 10.81 -11.04 -12.96
CA HIS A 105 11.07 -12.45 -13.27
C HIS A 105 10.85 -13.35 -12.05
N HIS A 106 11.30 -12.89 -10.88
CA HIS A 106 11.11 -13.64 -9.65
C HIS A 106 9.65 -13.67 -9.20
N PHE A 107 8.86 -12.62 -9.49
CA PHE A 107 7.41 -12.68 -9.33
C PHE A 107 6.81 -13.78 -10.23
N LEU A 108 7.11 -13.76 -11.53
CA LEU A 108 6.67 -14.79 -12.48
C LEU A 108 7.09 -16.19 -12.00
N ARG A 109 8.38 -16.40 -11.67
CA ARG A 109 8.91 -17.68 -11.18
C ARG A 109 8.11 -18.18 -9.97
N LEU A 110 7.91 -17.34 -8.97
CA LEU A 110 7.16 -17.74 -7.75
C LEU A 110 5.69 -18.05 -8.06
N VAL A 111 5.03 -17.33 -8.96
CA VAL A 111 3.69 -17.71 -9.42
C VAL A 111 3.68 -19.07 -10.07
N LEU A 112 4.65 -19.37 -10.95
CA LEU A 112 4.72 -20.69 -11.61
C LEU A 112 5.06 -21.82 -10.65
N GLU A 113 5.88 -21.58 -9.63
CA GLU A 113 6.23 -22.56 -8.60
C GLU A 113 5.10 -22.79 -7.60
N LEU A 114 4.46 -21.74 -7.09
CA LEU A 114 3.38 -21.81 -6.11
C LEU A 114 2.07 -22.31 -6.72
N LYS A 115 1.90 -22.16 -8.04
CA LYS A 115 0.74 -22.59 -8.83
C LYS A 115 -0.60 -22.10 -8.26
N PRO A 116 -0.78 -20.79 -7.97
CA PRO A 116 -2.06 -20.29 -7.50
C PRO A 116 -3.14 -20.44 -8.58
N LYS A 117 -4.43 -20.40 -8.19
CA LYS A 117 -5.53 -20.31 -9.15
C LYS A 117 -5.50 -19.01 -9.93
N TYR A 118 -5.20 -17.91 -9.24
CA TYR A 118 -5.15 -16.53 -9.78
C TYR A 118 -3.86 -15.84 -9.39
N PHE A 119 -3.46 -14.82 -10.17
CA PHE A 119 -2.44 -13.88 -9.75
C PHE A 119 -2.85 -12.44 -10.03
N VAL A 120 -2.29 -11.51 -9.22
CA VAL A 120 -2.43 -10.07 -9.39
C VAL A 120 -1.05 -9.44 -9.34
N PHE A 121 -0.58 -8.92 -10.46
CA PHE A 121 0.67 -8.17 -10.54
C PHE A 121 0.38 -6.67 -10.56
N GLU A 122 0.94 -5.92 -9.60
CA GLU A 122 0.80 -4.47 -9.51
C GLU A 122 2.08 -3.77 -9.94
N ASN A 123 1.94 -2.61 -10.60
CA ASN A 123 3.08 -1.74 -10.90
C ASN A 123 2.65 -0.27 -11.14
N VAL A 124 3.63 0.58 -11.39
CA VAL A 124 3.38 1.97 -11.75
C VAL A 124 2.89 2.10 -13.20
N PRO A 125 2.10 3.15 -13.55
CA PRO A 125 1.60 3.35 -14.91
C PRO A 125 2.68 3.48 -15.99
N GLY A 126 3.91 3.87 -15.59
CA GLY A 126 5.04 4.00 -16.51
C GLY A 126 5.35 2.73 -17.30
N LEU A 127 4.97 1.56 -16.80
CA LEU A 127 5.16 0.27 -17.47
C LEU A 127 4.33 0.14 -18.77
N THR A 128 3.29 0.96 -18.94
CA THR A 128 2.41 0.93 -20.13
C THR A 128 2.85 1.89 -21.24
N ILE A 129 3.97 2.62 -21.08
CA ILE A 129 4.36 3.73 -21.97
C ILE A 129 5.69 3.43 -22.67
N GLY A 130 5.77 3.79 -23.96
CA GLY A 130 7.00 3.70 -24.74
C GLY A 130 7.53 2.26 -24.87
N ASN A 131 8.84 2.12 -24.75
CA ASN A 131 9.52 0.83 -24.89
C ASN A 131 9.17 -0.20 -23.79
N HIS A 132 8.53 0.23 -22.71
CA HIS A 132 8.11 -0.68 -21.64
C HIS A 132 6.92 -1.57 -22.04
N ARG A 133 6.18 -1.22 -23.11
CA ARG A 133 5.11 -2.07 -23.65
C ARG A 133 5.65 -3.42 -24.12
N GLN A 134 6.83 -3.45 -24.71
CA GLN A 134 7.45 -4.71 -25.15
C GLN A 134 7.69 -5.63 -23.95
N PHE A 135 8.29 -5.10 -22.87
CA PHE A 135 8.48 -5.85 -21.62
C PHE A 135 7.16 -6.43 -21.08
N LEU A 136 6.09 -5.62 -21.09
CA LEU A 136 4.78 -6.07 -20.62
C LEU A 136 4.22 -7.19 -21.52
N SER A 137 4.40 -7.09 -22.84
CA SER A 137 3.99 -8.15 -23.77
C SER A 137 4.78 -9.43 -23.59
N GLU A 138 6.09 -9.34 -23.36
CA GLU A 138 6.97 -10.48 -23.06
C GLU A 138 6.59 -11.14 -21.73
N LEU A 139 6.25 -10.34 -20.70
CA LEU A 139 5.78 -10.85 -19.41
C LEU A 139 4.45 -11.61 -19.55
N ILE A 140 3.50 -11.06 -20.30
CA ILE A 140 2.21 -11.73 -20.59
C ILE A 140 2.44 -13.04 -21.33
N ALA A 141 3.31 -13.05 -22.34
CA ALA A 141 3.66 -14.27 -23.09
C ALA A 141 4.32 -15.32 -22.19
N ALA A 142 5.19 -14.91 -21.27
CA ALA A 142 5.85 -15.81 -20.33
C ALA A 142 4.85 -16.46 -19.33
N PHE A 143 3.87 -15.72 -18.83
CA PHE A 143 2.76 -16.30 -18.05
C PHE A 143 1.96 -17.31 -18.89
N GLY A 144 1.67 -16.98 -20.17
CA GLY A 144 0.99 -17.89 -21.10
C GLY A 144 1.74 -19.19 -21.29
N ALA A 145 3.06 -19.13 -21.52
CA ALA A 145 3.91 -20.30 -21.62
C ALA A 145 3.96 -21.13 -20.33
N GLY A 146 3.75 -20.49 -19.17
CA GLY A 146 3.67 -21.10 -17.85
C GLY A 146 2.31 -21.67 -17.46
N GLY A 147 1.31 -21.67 -18.35
CA GLY A 147 -0.01 -22.23 -18.08
C GLY A 147 -1.05 -21.27 -17.51
N TYR A 148 -0.82 -19.95 -17.67
CA TYR A 148 -1.76 -18.92 -17.22
C TYR A 148 -2.32 -18.11 -18.37
N GLU A 149 -3.62 -17.85 -18.31
CA GLU A 149 -4.27 -16.83 -19.13
C GLU A 149 -4.17 -15.49 -18.44
N VAL A 150 -3.74 -14.46 -19.18
CA VAL A 150 -3.61 -13.09 -18.67
C VAL A 150 -4.60 -12.19 -19.40
N LYS A 151 -5.29 -11.33 -18.64
CA LYS A 151 -6.20 -10.34 -19.23
C LYS A 151 -5.41 -9.32 -20.03
N THR A 152 -5.56 -9.38 -21.37
CA THR A 152 -4.73 -8.58 -22.32
C THR A 152 -5.13 -7.10 -22.37
N ASP A 153 -6.37 -6.76 -21.99
CA ASP A 153 -6.86 -5.38 -21.81
C ASP A 153 -6.48 -4.84 -20.41
N TYR A 154 -5.21 -5.03 -20.02
CA TYR A 154 -4.71 -4.57 -18.73
C TYR A 154 -5.05 -3.11 -18.45
N ARG A 155 -5.33 -2.77 -17.19
CA ARG A 155 -5.81 -1.44 -16.82
C ARG A 155 -4.92 -0.74 -15.80
N VAL A 156 -4.83 0.58 -15.98
CA VAL A 156 -4.35 1.49 -14.95
C VAL A 156 -5.56 2.01 -14.18
N LEU A 157 -5.66 1.62 -12.92
CA LEU A 157 -6.75 2.01 -12.03
C LEU A 157 -6.29 3.17 -11.14
N ASN A 158 -7.18 4.12 -10.88
CA ASN A 158 -6.90 5.23 -9.97
C ASN A 158 -7.66 5.03 -8.66
N ALA A 159 -6.95 5.08 -7.53
CA ALA A 159 -7.53 4.89 -6.20
C ALA A 159 -8.72 5.82 -5.91
N ALA A 160 -8.72 7.04 -6.48
CA ALA A 160 -9.82 7.97 -6.36
C ALA A 160 -11.16 7.45 -6.93
N ASN A 161 -11.13 6.50 -7.85
CA ASN A 161 -12.33 5.86 -8.38
C ASN A 161 -12.85 4.72 -7.49
N TYR A 162 -12.15 4.40 -6.39
CA TYR A 162 -12.47 3.31 -5.47
C TYR A 162 -12.59 3.79 -4.01
N GLY A 163 -13.03 5.04 -3.82
CA GLY A 163 -13.32 5.58 -2.50
C GLY A 163 -12.12 6.08 -1.70
N VAL A 164 -10.94 6.21 -2.34
CA VAL A 164 -9.73 6.72 -1.69
C VAL A 164 -9.55 8.21 -1.97
N PRO A 165 -9.39 9.09 -0.98
CA PRO A 165 -9.21 10.54 -1.18
C PRO A 165 -7.80 10.88 -1.70
N GLN A 166 -7.33 10.13 -2.71
CA GLN A 166 -5.98 10.29 -3.28
C GLN A 166 -5.95 10.00 -4.78
N ASP A 167 -5.35 10.89 -5.57
CA ASP A 167 -4.98 10.63 -6.96
C ASP A 167 -3.75 9.72 -6.99
N ARG A 168 -3.98 8.41 -7.10
CA ARG A 168 -2.94 7.38 -7.16
C ARG A 168 -3.28 6.34 -8.20
N ALA A 169 -2.62 6.40 -9.33
CA ALA A 169 -2.80 5.47 -10.44
C ALA A 169 -1.83 4.29 -10.33
N ARG A 170 -2.31 3.06 -10.57
CA ARG A 170 -1.54 1.82 -10.58
C ARG A 170 -1.98 0.91 -11.72
N LEU A 171 -1.01 0.31 -12.39
CA LEU A 171 -1.24 -0.76 -13.35
C LEU A 171 -1.53 -2.06 -12.59
N PHE A 172 -2.51 -2.80 -13.07
CA PHE A 172 -2.77 -4.16 -12.64
C PHE A 172 -2.82 -5.11 -13.84
N LEU A 173 -2.12 -6.25 -13.71
CA LEU A 173 -2.33 -7.42 -14.57
C LEU A 173 -3.06 -8.48 -13.75
N LEU A 174 -4.13 -9.01 -14.30
CA LEU A 174 -4.90 -10.09 -13.71
C LEU A 174 -4.74 -11.34 -14.58
N GLY A 175 -4.51 -12.48 -13.94
CA GLY A 175 -4.43 -13.75 -14.66
C GLY A 175 -4.92 -14.92 -13.83
N CYS A 176 -5.24 -16.02 -14.52
CA CYS A 176 -5.69 -17.28 -13.93
C CYS A 176 -5.01 -18.46 -14.59
N ARG A 177 -4.98 -19.60 -13.91
CA ARG A 177 -4.58 -20.88 -14.56
C ARG A 177 -5.52 -21.19 -15.72
N TYR A 178 -5.01 -21.79 -16.78
CA TYR A 178 -5.84 -22.21 -17.90
C TYR A 178 -7.03 -23.09 -17.44
N GLY A 179 -8.19 -22.82 -18.03
CA GLY A 179 -9.43 -23.51 -17.70
C GLY A 179 -10.23 -22.88 -16.55
N LEU A 180 -9.72 -21.82 -15.91
CA LEU A 180 -10.45 -21.03 -14.92
C LEU A 180 -11.03 -19.77 -15.57
N PRO A 181 -12.17 -19.23 -15.07
CA PRO A 181 -12.73 -17.99 -15.58
C PRO A 181 -11.80 -16.81 -15.29
N LEU A 182 -11.50 -16.01 -16.32
CA LEU A 182 -10.63 -14.83 -16.19
C LEU A 182 -11.37 -13.71 -15.40
N PRO A 183 -10.73 -13.09 -14.39
CA PRO A 183 -11.36 -12.03 -13.62
C PRO A 183 -11.54 -10.75 -14.43
N GLU A 184 -12.61 -10.00 -14.16
CA GLU A 184 -12.81 -8.67 -14.70
C GLU A 184 -12.09 -7.61 -13.86
N TYR A 185 -11.88 -6.41 -14.42
CA TYR A 185 -11.45 -5.27 -13.62
C TYR A 185 -12.63 -4.67 -12.87
N PRO A 186 -12.42 -4.26 -11.60
CA PRO A 186 -13.50 -3.68 -10.81
C PRO A 186 -14.05 -2.41 -11.46
N GLN A 187 -15.38 -2.26 -11.40
CA GLN A 187 -16.01 -1.04 -11.86
C GLN A 187 -15.73 0.12 -10.91
N PRO A 188 -15.50 1.34 -11.42
CA PRO A 188 -15.35 2.51 -10.59
C PRO A 188 -16.64 2.79 -9.78
N ILE A 189 -16.49 3.21 -8.53
CA ILE A 189 -17.61 3.49 -7.63
C ILE A 189 -17.70 4.96 -7.24
N THR A 190 -16.60 5.71 -7.40
CA THR A 190 -16.53 7.13 -7.04
C THR A 190 -15.80 7.97 -8.08
N LYS A 191 -16.03 9.29 -8.04
CA LYS A 191 -15.30 10.30 -8.84
C LYS A 191 -15.00 11.52 -7.98
N PRO A 192 -13.84 12.19 -8.11
CA PRO A 192 -13.57 13.45 -7.44
C PRO A 192 -14.52 14.55 -7.86
N SER A 193 -15.03 15.33 -6.91
CA SER A 193 -15.91 16.48 -7.17
C SER A 193 -15.14 17.62 -7.83
N LEU A 194 -13.88 17.84 -7.41
CA LEU A 194 -12.97 18.80 -8.04
C LEU A 194 -12.06 18.05 -9.02
N SER A 195 -12.17 18.45 -10.31
CA SER A 195 -11.38 17.82 -11.37
C SER A 195 -9.89 18.08 -11.19
N ARG A 196 -9.12 17.03 -10.90
CA ARG A 196 -7.68 17.01 -11.17
C ARG A 196 -7.45 16.57 -12.61
N LYS A 197 -6.48 17.21 -13.27
CA LYS A 197 -6.05 16.83 -14.63
C LYS A 197 -5.25 15.50 -14.60
N SER A 198 -5.88 14.43 -14.13
CA SER A 198 -5.30 13.10 -14.16
C SER A 198 -6.02 12.26 -15.22
N LYS A 199 -5.27 11.82 -16.21
CA LYS A 199 -5.81 11.00 -17.33
C LYS A 199 -6.34 9.63 -16.89
N TYR A 200 -6.06 9.23 -15.67
CA TYR A 200 -6.47 7.93 -15.13
C TYR A 200 -7.70 8.00 -14.21
N ILE A 201 -8.20 9.21 -13.93
CA ILE A 201 -9.44 9.37 -13.17
C ILE A 201 -10.63 9.30 -14.15
N LEU A 202 -11.51 8.34 -13.91
CA LEU A 202 -12.74 8.21 -14.67
C LEU A 202 -13.80 9.15 -14.08
N ASN A 203 -14.39 9.99 -14.94
CA ASN A 203 -15.41 10.97 -14.55
C ASN A 203 -16.76 10.61 -15.18
N LEU A 204 -17.37 9.51 -14.69
CA LEU A 204 -18.68 9.06 -15.18
C LEU A 204 -19.79 9.73 -14.36
N PRO A 205 -20.89 10.21 -15.00
CA PRO A 205 -21.94 11.00 -14.33
C PRO A 205 -22.59 10.31 -13.13
N HIS A 206 -22.81 9.01 -13.22
CA HIS A 206 -23.52 8.20 -12.21
C HIS A 206 -22.68 7.85 -10.97
N LEU A 207 -21.36 8.15 -10.97
CA LEU A 207 -20.50 7.82 -9.84
C LEU A 207 -20.74 8.76 -8.66
N LYS A 208 -20.70 8.19 -7.45
CA LYS A 208 -20.76 8.95 -6.20
C LYS A 208 -19.51 9.83 -6.05
N PRO A 209 -19.58 10.94 -5.30
CA PRO A 209 -18.38 11.70 -4.98
C PRO A 209 -17.34 10.84 -4.26
N THR A 210 -16.06 10.99 -4.66
CA THR A 210 -14.93 10.47 -3.87
C THR A 210 -14.86 11.23 -2.55
N PRO A 211 -14.58 10.56 -1.42
CA PRO A 211 -14.31 11.26 -0.16
C PRO A 211 -13.24 12.33 -0.36
N THR A 212 -13.43 13.48 0.29
CA THR A 212 -12.49 14.60 0.24
C THR A 212 -11.33 14.40 1.24
N ILE A 213 -10.31 15.23 1.13
CA ILE A 213 -9.25 15.32 2.14
C ILE A 213 -9.86 15.62 3.51
N TRP A 214 -10.88 16.52 3.56
CA TRP A 214 -11.52 16.86 4.81
C TRP A 214 -12.37 15.73 5.37
N ASP A 215 -13.05 14.96 4.53
CA ASP A 215 -13.74 13.74 4.99
C ASP A 215 -12.80 12.74 5.68
N ALA A 216 -11.53 12.71 5.27
CA ALA A 216 -10.53 11.84 5.89
C ALA A 216 -9.95 12.40 7.19
N LEU A 217 -9.92 13.72 7.38
CA LEU A 217 -9.17 14.37 8.45
C LEU A 217 -10.05 15.10 9.48
N CYS A 218 -11.34 15.35 9.19
CA CYS A 218 -12.20 16.26 9.95
C CYS A 218 -12.40 15.89 11.44
N ASP A 219 -12.32 14.61 11.77
CA ASP A 219 -12.51 14.12 13.13
C ASP A 219 -11.20 13.87 13.90
N LEU A 220 -10.05 13.98 13.22
CA LEU A 220 -8.78 13.85 13.89
C LEU A 220 -8.54 15.05 14.84
N PRO A 221 -7.97 14.80 16.02
CA PRO A 221 -7.74 15.87 16.99
C PRO A 221 -6.70 16.86 16.47
N VAL A 222 -6.76 18.08 16.97
CA VAL A 222 -5.75 19.10 16.74
C VAL A 222 -4.46 18.69 17.44
N VAL A 223 -3.52 18.06 16.72
CA VAL A 223 -2.29 17.48 17.29
C VAL A 223 -1.41 18.49 18.01
N GLU A 224 -1.61 19.80 17.75
CA GLU A 224 -0.93 20.89 18.42
C GLU A 224 -1.26 20.98 19.92
N MET A 225 -2.40 20.44 20.34
CA MET A 225 -2.84 20.39 21.76
C MET A 225 -2.12 19.30 22.56
N TYR A 226 -1.33 18.43 21.91
CA TYR A 226 -0.67 17.28 22.50
C TYR A 226 0.85 17.41 22.39
N PRO A 227 1.54 18.08 23.35
CA PRO A 227 2.98 18.32 23.29
C PRO A 227 3.82 17.03 23.33
N GLU A 228 3.31 15.96 23.93
CA GLU A 228 3.96 14.64 23.97
C GLU A 228 4.19 14.06 22.59
N LEU A 229 3.38 14.43 21.59
CA LEU A 229 3.56 14.01 20.20
C LEU A 229 4.82 14.57 19.50
N PHE A 230 5.63 15.34 20.21
CA PHE A 230 7.00 15.66 19.76
C PHE A 230 8.04 14.60 20.16
N GLN A 231 7.70 13.70 21.08
CA GLN A 231 8.61 12.68 21.64
C GLN A 231 8.14 11.27 21.32
N GLN A 232 6.82 11.05 21.28
CA GLN A 232 6.20 9.76 20.97
C GLN A 232 5.17 9.91 19.85
N ASP A 233 4.81 8.81 19.18
CA ASP A 233 3.92 8.81 18.03
C ASP A 233 2.46 8.53 18.37
N TRP A 234 2.12 8.46 19.64
CA TRP A 234 0.78 8.12 20.14
C TRP A 234 0.37 8.94 21.35
N THR A 235 -0.95 9.10 21.54
CA THR A 235 -1.56 9.69 22.73
C THR A 235 -3.03 9.30 22.82
N ILE A 236 -3.65 9.47 24.00
CA ILE A 236 -5.10 9.27 24.19
C ILE A 236 -5.78 10.60 23.85
N VAL A 237 -6.84 10.52 23.06
CA VAL A 237 -7.52 11.71 22.53
C VAL A 237 -9.04 11.56 22.55
N GLU A 238 -9.71 12.69 22.47
CA GLU A 238 -11.10 12.78 22.06
C GLU A 238 -11.15 13.14 20.58
N TYR A 239 -11.81 12.30 19.79
CA TYR A 239 -12.00 12.53 18.37
C TYR A 239 -13.20 13.45 18.14
N GLY A 240 -13.14 14.25 17.08
CA GLY A 240 -14.24 15.06 16.61
C GLY A 240 -15.38 14.24 15.98
N LYS A 241 -16.37 14.95 15.44
CA LYS A 241 -17.49 14.33 14.70
C LYS A 241 -16.98 13.73 13.39
N PRO A 242 -17.12 12.43 13.18
CA PRO A 242 -16.62 11.78 11.98
C PRO A 242 -17.50 12.04 10.75
N SER A 243 -16.89 12.07 9.57
CA SER A 243 -17.56 11.86 8.30
C SER A 243 -17.92 10.38 8.12
N TYR A 244 -18.66 10.06 7.06
CA TYR A 244 -18.88 8.65 6.71
C TYR A 244 -17.58 7.91 6.40
N TYR A 245 -16.63 8.57 5.74
CA TYR A 245 -15.32 7.98 5.43
C TYR A 245 -14.48 7.76 6.69
N SER A 246 -14.32 8.79 7.53
CA SER A 246 -13.50 8.68 8.74
C SER A 246 -14.11 7.70 9.76
N SER A 247 -15.45 7.56 9.82
CA SER A 247 -16.08 6.54 10.65
C SER A 247 -15.75 5.10 10.22
N LYS A 248 -15.60 4.85 8.91
CA LYS A 248 -15.07 3.57 8.43
C LYS A 248 -13.62 3.35 8.83
N MET A 249 -12.78 4.39 8.72
CA MET A 249 -11.37 4.30 9.11
C MET A 249 -11.21 4.05 10.62
N ARG A 250 -12.09 4.61 11.44
CA ARG A 250 -12.15 4.36 12.88
C ARG A 250 -12.81 3.03 13.27
N SER A 251 -13.38 2.30 12.31
CA SER A 251 -14.10 1.04 12.59
C SER A 251 -15.25 1.19 13.61
N ILE A 252 -15.90 2.37 13.68
CA ILE A 252 -17.00 2.65 14.61
C ILE A 252 -18.39 2.32 14.05
N PHE A 253 -18.47 1.94 12.77
CA PHE A 253 -19.67 1.41 12.16
C PHE A 253 -19.43 0.00 11.63
N ALA A 254 -20.47 -0.83 11.72
CA ALA A 254 -20.48 -2.11 11.03
C ALA A 254 -20.34 -1.86 9.50
N ASN A 255 -19.20 -2.19 8.95
CA ASN A 255 -18.97 -2.13 7.52
C ASN A 255 -19.27 -3.50 6.91
N ASN A 256 -20.48 -3.68 6.38
CA ASN A 256 -20.91 -4.94 5.75
C ASN A 256 -20.05 -5.37 4.56
N ASP A 257 -19.22 -4.47 4.07
CA ASP A 257 -18.30 -4.71 2.96
C ASP A 257 -16.86 -5.04 3.43
N ASN A 258 -16.61 -5.14 4.71
CA ASN A 258 -15.31 -5.45 5.30
C ASN A 258 -15.35 -6.83 5.96
N TYR A 259 -14.70 -7.80 5.33
CA TYR A 259 -14.60 -9.18 5.81
C TYR A 259 -13.28 -9.47 6.52
N ALA A 260 -12.46 -8.47 6.81
CA ALA A 260 -11.30 -8.63 7.69
C ALA A 260 -11.76 -8.97 9.12
N GLY A 261 -10.96 -9.75 9.82
CA GLY A 261 -11.19 -10.00 11.25
C GLY A 261 -11.15 -8.67 12.02
N ASP A 262 -12.02 -8.55 13.03
CA ASP A 262 -11.96 -7.41 13.94
C ASP A 262 -10.62 -7.40 14.68
N ARG A 263 -10.10 -6.21 14.97
CA ARG A 263 -8.85 -6.02 15.72
C ARG A 263 -9.15 -5.49 17.12
N HIS A 264 -8.43 -6.00 18.11
CA HIS A 264 -8.47 -5.47 19.46
C HIS A 264 -7.60 -4.20 19.54
N PHE A 265 -8.22 -3.03 19.73
CA PHE A 265 -7.52 -1.75 19.89
C PHE A 265 -8.38 -0.74 20.65
N ASP A 266 -7.73 0.25 21.29
CA ASP A 266 -8.46 1.33 21.99
C ASP A 266 -8.88 2.41 20.97
N LEU A 267 -10.18 2.65 20.84
CA LEU A 267 -10.76 3.66 19.95
C LEU A 267 -10.35 5.10 20.27
N ARG A 268 -9.83 5.35 21.48
CA ARG A 268 -9.33 6.67 21.91
C ARG A 268 -7.85 6.85 21.60
N LEU A 269 -7.15 5.78 21.21
CA LEU A 269 -5.72 5.82 20.97
C LEU A 269 -5.40 6.39 19.58
N LEU A 270 -4.89 7.60 19.53
CA LEU A 270 -4.27 8.18 18.34
C LEU A 270 -2.84 7.66 18.21
N THR A 271 -2.50 7.03 17.08
CA THR A 271 -1.15 6.49 16.80
C THR A 271 -0.55 7.07 15.52
N SER A 272 0.75 6.82 15.28
CA SER A 272 1.48 7.26 14.07
C SER A 272 1.40 8.78 13.86
N SER A 273 1.34 9.55 14.95
CA SER A 273 1.09 10.99 14.94
C SER A 273 2.26 11.83 15.45
N LEU A 274 3.50 11.28 15.40
CA LEU A 274 4.71 12.02 15.78
C LEU A 274 4.81 13.33 14.99
N ARG A 275 4.80 14.47 15.69
CA ARG A 275 4.80 15.81 15.11
C ARG A 275 6.16 16.17 14.52
N THR A 276 6.14 17.04 13.49
CA THR A 276 7.35 17.65 12.93
C THR A 276 7.51 19.06 13.48
N ARG A 277 8.70 19.36 14.00
CA ARG A 277 9.08 20.74 14.35
C ARG A 277 9.42 21.49 13.05
N HIS A 278 8.78 22.62 12.83
CA HIS A 278 9.07 23.53 11.73
C HIS A 278 9.64 24.82 12.30
N GLY A 279 10.62 25.42 11.63
CA GLY A 279 11.08 26.76 11.99
C GLY A 279 10.07 27.84 11.58
N ASP A 280 10.10 29.00 12.23
CA ASP A 280 9.13 30.08 12.07
C ASP A 280 8.96 30.52 10.60
N ASN A 281 10.06 30.61 9.85
CA ASN A 281 10.02 30.93 8.41
C ASN A 281 9.23 29.87 7.59
N SER A 282 9.32 28.59 7.95
CA SER A 282 8.54 27.55 7.27
C SER A 282 7.07 27.63 7.65
N ILE A 283 6.77 27.90 8.92
CA ILE A 283 5.40 28.10 9.41
C ILE A 283 4.74 29.27 8.68
N ALA A 284 5.44 30.42 8.57
CA ALA A 284 4.94 31.59 7.86
C ALA A 284 4.64 31.27 6.38
N ARG A 285 5.56 30.61 5.66
CA ARG A 285 5.34 30.21 4.26
C ARG A 285 4.18 29.22 4.11
N PHE A 286 4.07 28.24 4.99
CA PHE A 286 2.98 27.27 4.95
C PHE A 286 1.61 27.91 5.22
N ALA A 287 1.58 28.94 6.09
CA ALA A 287 0.37 29.71 6.37
C ALA A 287 -0.11 30.47 5.12
N THR A 288 0.80 31.09 4.39
CA THR A 288 0.49 31.93 3.22
C THR A 288 0.33 31.15 1.91
N THR A 289 0.76 29.88 1.84
CA THR A 289 0.54 29.03 0.67
C THR A 289 -0.95 28.76 0.50
N ASN A 290 -1.49 28.92 -0.71
CA ASN A 290 -2.90 28.65 -0.99
C ASN A 290 -3.19 27.17 -1.10
N TRP A 291 -4.44 26.77 -0.88
CA TRP A 291 -4.89 25.39 -1.09
C TRP A 291 -4.70 24.97 -2.55
N GLY A 292 -4.16 23.78 -2.74
CA GLY A 292 -3.92 23.23 -4.08
C GLY A 292 -2.63 23.71 -4.74
N GLU A 293 -1.85 24.55 -4.07
CA GLU A 293 -0.58 25.07 -4.56
C GLU A 293 0.64 24.39 -3.92
N VAL A 294 1.78 24.57 -4.56
CA VAL A 294 3.09 24.10 -4.10
C VAL A 294 3.85 25.24 -3.47
N GLU A 295 4.32 25.06 -2.24
CA GLU A 295 5.18 26.05 -1.56
C GLU A 295 6.52 26.17 -2.31
N PRO A 296 6.94 27.39 -2.70
CA PRO A 296 8.05 27.58 -3.66
C PRO A 296 9.42 27.04 -3.20
N ILE A 297 9.70 27.04 -1.88
CA ILE A 297 11.01 26.66 -1.32
C ILE A 297 11.07 25.17 -0.97
N SER A 298 10.09 24.69 -0.22
CA SER A 298 10.06 23.28 0.20
C SER A 298 9.49 22.33 -0.87
N HIS A 299 8.80 22.89 -1.87
CA HIS A 299 8.05 22.17 -2.88
C HIS A 299 6.95 21.24 -2.29
N PHE A 300 6.47 21.56 -1.09
CA PHE A 300 5.38 20.82 -0.48
C PHE A 300 4.03 21.35 -0.98
N TYR A 301 3.19 20.42 -1.35
CA TYR A 301 1.83 20.71 -1.81
C TYR A 301 0.91 20.98 -0.62
N LYS A 302 0.17 22.11 -0.62
CA LYS A 302 -0.85 22.37 0.39
C LYS A 302 -2.17 21.71 0.01
N LEU A 303 -2.64 20.86 0.87
CA LEU A 303 -3.87 20.10 0.66
C LEU A 303 -5.08 21.04 0.58
N ALA A 304 -5.95 20.83 -0.42
CA ALA A 304 -7.24 21.52 -0.53
C ALA A 304 -8.32 20.67 0.15
N PRO A 305 -9.03 21.17 1.17
CA PRO A 305 -9.94 20.36 1.99
C PRO A 305 -11.02 19.62 1.16
N GLU A 306 -11.61 20.29 0.17
CA GLU A 306 -12.68 19.76 -0.69
C GLU A 306 -12.14 18.92 -1.87
N GLY A 307 -10.83 18.79 -2.00
CA GLY A 307 -10.17 18.03 -3.06
C GLY A 307 -9.75 16.63 -2.62
N ILE A 308 -8.97 15.99 -3.48
CA ILE A 308 -8.26 14.76 -3.18
C ILE A 308 -6.76 15.00 -3.10
N CYS A 309 -6.06 14.21 -2.31
CA CYS A 309 -4.61 14.31 -2.13
C CYS A 309 -3.88 13.93 -3.44
N ASN A 310 -2.74 14.56 -3.69
CA ASN A 310 -1.80 14.07 -4.70
C ASN A 310 -1.18 12.73 -4.26
N THR A 311 -0.57 12.00 -5.19
CA THR A 311 0.11 10.73 -4.88
C THR A 311 1.12 10.91 -3.74
N LEU A 312 0.86 10.24 -2.61
CA LEU A 312 1.83 10.13 -1.52
C LEU A 312 2.94 9.19 -1.96
N ARG A 313 4.18 9.70 -2.01
CA ARG A 313 5.36 8.96 -2.46
C ARG A 313 6.15 8.46 -1.25
N ALA A 314 6.98 7.43 -1.45
CA ALA A 314 7.86 6.90 -0.41
C ALA A 314 8.94 7.90 0.07
N GLY A 315 9.22 8.92 -0.72
CA GLY A 315 10.30 9.86 -0.45
C GLY A 315 11.69 9.30 -0.75
N THR A 316 12.70 10.14 -0.55
CA THR A 316 14.12 9.76 -0.58
C THR A 316 14.66 9.63 0.85
N ALA A 317 15.78 8.93 1.01
CA ALA A 317 16.47 8.88 2.29
C ALA A 317 16.83 10.29 2.79
N SER A 318 16.90 10.49 4.11
CA SER A 318 17.09 11.80 4.76
C SER A 318 18.35 12.53 4.30
N ASN A 319 19.40 11.80 3.93
CA ASN A 319 20.66 12.32 3.40
C ASN A 319 20.60 12.75 1.92
N LEU A 320 19.49 12.51 1.22
CA LEU A 320 19.32 12.82 -0.20
C LEU A 320 18.39 14.04 -0.45
N GLY A 321 17.97 14.71 0.60
CA GLY A 321 17.12 15.91 0.55
C GLY A 321 15.62 15.63 0.67
N ALA A 322 14.85 16.67 0.93
CA ALA A 322 13.43 16.58 1.30
C ALA A 322 12.45 16.68 0.13
N PHE A 323 12.89 16.98 -1.09
CA PHE A 323 12.04 17.31 -2.24
C PHE A 323 11.01 16.25 -2.63
N THR A 324 11.28 14.99 -2.33
CA THR A 324 10.40 13.87 -2.65
C THR A 324 9.64 13.38 -1.42
N SER A 325 9.74 14.09 -0.28
CA SER A 325 9.01 13.71 0.93
C SER A 325 7.51 13.67 0.65
N PRO A 326 6.81 12.61 1.06
CA PRO A 326 5.37 12.49 0.87
C PRO A 326 4.57 13.31 1.89
N ARG A 327 5.13 14.37 2.43
CA ARG A 327 4.56 15.17 3.51
C ARG A 327 3.95 16.46 2.97
N PRO A 328 2.71 16.46 2.44
CA PRO A 328 2.04 17.68 2.06
C PRO A 328 1.74 18.55 3.29
N ILE A 329 1.48 19.84 3.05
CA ILE A 329 1.04 20.78 4.07
C ILE A 329 -0.43 20.49 4.41
N HIS A 330 -0.74 20.44 5.70
CA HIS A 330 -2.10 20.26 6.21
C HIS A 330 -3.02 21.41 5.72
N PRO A 331 -4.31 21.12 5.39
CA PRO A 331 -5.20 22.14 4.81
C PRO A 331 -5.38 23.38 5.69
N TYR A 332 -5.50 23.22 7.01
CA TYR A 332 -5.82 24.30 7.94
C TYR A 332 -4.70 24.66 8.92
N LYS A 333 -3.66 23.84 9.03
CA LYS A 333 -2.56 24.07 9.97
C LYS A 333 -1.26 24.29 9.20
N PRO A 334 -0.42 25.29 9.57
CA PRO A 334 0.83 25.59 8.86
C PRO A 334 1.94 24.59 9.20
N ARG A 335 1.68 23.32 8.95
CA ARG A 335 2.59 22.19 9.16
C ARG A 335 2.42 21.11 8.11
N CYS A 336 3.39 20.24 7.99
CA CYS A 336 3.19 19.00 7.26
C CYS A 336 2.20 18.06 7.99
N ILE A 337 1.54 17.21 7.24
CA ILE A 337 0.68 16.17 7.81
C ILE A 337 1.51 15.16 8.63
N THR A 338 0.84 14.46 9.55
CA THR A 338 1.37 13.32 10.29
C THR A 338 1.27 12.03 9.46
N VAL A 339 1.89 10.94 9.94
CA VAL A 339 1.77 9.62 9.28
C VAL A 339 0.32 9.11 9.37
N ARG A 340 -0.40 9.37 10.48
CA ARG A 340 -1.82 9.01 10.63
C ARG A 340 -2.70 9.73 9.59
N GLU A 341 -2.49 11.04 9.41
CA GLU A 341 -3.19 11.80 8.39
C GLU A 341 -2.91 11.26 6.98
N ALA A 342 -1.64 10.94 6.68
CA ALA A 342 -1.28 10.29 5.42
C ALA A 342 -1.92 8.89 5.26
N ALA A 343 -1.98 8.09 6.32
CA ALA A 343 -2.61 6.78 6.34
C ALA A 343 -4.12 6.87 6.04
N ARG A 344 -4.82 7.84 6.64
CA ARG A 344 -6.24 8.12 6.34
C ARG A 344 -6.46 8.49 4.87
N LEU A 345 -5.60 9.36 4.31
CA LEU A 345 -5.62 9.71 2.90
C LEU A 345 -5.27 8.53 1.97
N HIS A 346 -4.74 7.47 2.52
CA HIS A 346 -4.36 6.23 1.82
C HIS A 346 -5.30 5.06 2.12
N SER A 347 -6.41 5.31 2.80
CA SER A 347 -7.45 4.35 3.21
C SER A 347 -7.01 3.26 4.21
N TYR A 348 -6.00 3.51 5.04
CA TYR A 348 -5.70 2.64 6.17
C TYR A 348 -6.63 2.94 7.36
N PRO A 349 -7.17 1.91 8.04
CA PRO A 349 -7.94 2.10 9.27
C PRO A 349 -7.05 2.53 10.43
N ASP A 350 -7.64 3.13 11.46
CA ASP A 350 -6.89 3.70 12.58
C ASP A 350 -6.22 2.67 13.49
N TRP A 351 -6.73 1.45 13.53
CA TRP A 351 -6.08 0.35 14.24
C TRP A 351 -4.78 -0.09 13.58
N PHE A 352 -4.60 0.18 12.26
CA PHE A 352 -3.37 -0.13 11.54
C PHE A 352 -2.27 0.83 11.99
N ARG A 353 -1.16 0.30 12.46
CA ARG A 353 -0.05 1.09 12.97
C ARG A 353 1.16 1.01 12.05
N PHE A 354 1.92 2.09 12.00
CA PHE A 354 3.15 2.22 11.23
C PHE A 354 4.34 2.31 12.18
N HIS A 355 5.54 2.20 11.64
CA HIS A 355 6.75 2.42 12.40
C HIS A 355 6.74 3.79 13.07
N GLN A 356 7.17 3.88 14.34
CA GLN A 356 7.08 5.09 15.16
C GLN A 356 7.81 6.30 14.56
N THR A 357 8.89 6.09 13.77
CA THR A 357 9.61 7.20 13.13
C THR A 357 8.89 7.69 11.88
N LYS A 358 8.79 9.00 11.73
CA LYS A 358 8.13 9.63 10.56
C LYS A 358 8.70 9.16 9.23
N TRP A 359 10.02 8.97 9.16
CA TRP A 359 10.66 8.60 7.90
C TRP A 359 10.21 7.21 7.42
N HIS A 360 10.27 6.21 8.30
CA HIS A 360 9.77 4.87 7.97
C HIS A 360 8.26 4.87 7.76
N GLY A 361 7.48 5.53 8.64
CA GLY A 361 6.02 5.58 8.52
C GLY A 361 5.55 6.17 7.18
N PHE A 362 6.08 7.31 6.75
CA PHE A 362 5.72 7.89 5.45
C PHE A 362 6.18 7.02 4.27
N ARG A 363 7.35 6.39 4.38
CA ARG A 363 7.83 5.45 3.36
C ARG A 363 6.93 4.24 3.24
N GLN A 364 6.45 3.72 4.36
CA GLN A 364 5.51 2.61 4.44
C GLN A 364 4.18 2.94 3.75
N VAL A 365 3.59 4.10 4.07
CA VAL A 365 2.38 4.57 3.38
C VAL A 365 2.64 4.80 1.89
N GLY A 366 3.72 5.48 1.54
CA GLY A 366 4.00 5.87 0.15
C GLY A 366 4.33 4.71 -0.79
N ASN A 367 4.91 3.61 -0.28
CA ASN A 367 5.21 2.41 -1.05
C ASN A 367 3.99 1.51 -1.27
N SER A 368 2.98 1.57 -0.40
CA SER A 368 1.87 0.63 -0.43
C SER A 368 0.83 0.95 -1.51
N VAL A 369 0.04 -0.06 -1.85
CA VAL A 369 -1.23 0.10 -2.58
C VAL A 369 -2.31 0.45 -1.56
N PRO A 370 -3.20 1.43 -1.84
CA PRO A 370 -4.31 1.74 -0.94
C PRO A 370 -5.20 0.52 -0.69
N PRO A 371 -5.49 0.17 0.58
CA PRO A 371 -6.29 -1.01 0.91
C PRO A 371 -7.63 -1.09 0.18
N LEU A 372 -8.38 0.02 0.04
CA LEU A 372 -9.66 0.01 -0.68
C LEU A 372 -9.51 -0.29 -2.18
N LEU A 373 -8.41 0.13 -2.82
CA LEU A 373 -8.13 -0.22 -4.21
C LEU A 373 -7.77 -1.71 -4.33
N ALA A 374 -6.95 -2.23 -3.42
CA ALA A 374 -6.61 -3.64 -3.37
C ALA A 374 -7.85 -4.51 -3.06
N GLN A 375 -8.74 -4.05 -2.17
CA GLN A 375 -10.01 -4.72 -1.86
C GLN A 375 -10.90 -4.83 -3.11
N ALA A 376 -10.99 -3.77 -3.92
CA ALA A 376 -11.78 -3.78 -5.14
C ALA A 376 -11.28 -4.86 -6.13
N ILE A 377 -9.96 -4.99 -6.31
CA ILE A 377 -9.35 -6.06 -7.13
C ILE A 377 -9.63 -7.44 -6.52
N ALA A 378 -9.42 -7.60 -5.21
CA ALA A 378 -9.61 -8.88 -4.53
C ALA A 378 -11.05 -9.41 -4.63
N ARG A 379 -12.05 -8.51 -4.63
CA ARG A 379 -13.47 -8.88 -4.83
C ARG A 379 -13.74 -9.50 -6.20
N GLU A 380 -13.07 -9.03 -7.24
CA GLU A 380 -13.20 -9.64 -8.57
C GLU A 380 -12.61 -11.04 -8.62
N ILE A 381 -11.54 -11.30 -7.88
CA ILE A 381 -11.00 -12.66 -7.72
C ILE A 381 -11.99 -13.55 -6.95
N LEU A 382 -12.60 -13.05 -5.86
CA LEU A 382 -13.64 -13.80 -5.13
C LEU A 382 -14.84 -14.13 -6.01
N ARG A 383 -15.28 -13.18 -6.84
CA ARG A 383 -16.41 -13.36 -7.74
C ARG A 383 -16.19 -14.54 -8.70
N VAL A 384 -15.00 -14.63 -9.30
CA VAL A 384 -14.70 -15.74 -10.22
C VAL A 384 -14.36 -17.04 -9.50
N LEU A 385 -13.93 -17.00 -8.24
CA LEU A 385 -13.82 -18.18 -7.38
C LEU A 385 -15.19 -18.73 -6.97
N GLY A 386 -16.26 -17.94 -7.11
CA GLY A 386 -17.60 -18.33 -6.67
C GLY A 386 -17.74 -18.43 -5.14
N ILE A 387 -16.86 -17.73 -4.39
CA ILE A 387 -16.80 -17.78 -2.93
C ILE A 387 -17.58 -16.61 -2.35
N VAL A 388 -18.51 -16.89 -1.44
CA VAL A 388 -19.16 -15.88 -0.60
C VAL A 388 -18.23 -15.60 0.59
N PRO A 389 -17.76 -14.35 0.74
CA PRO A 389 -16.82 -14.03 1.82
C PRO A 389 -17.46 -14.16 3.21
N VAL A 390 -16.70 -14.70 4.15
CA VAL A 390 -17.10 -14.87 5.54
C VAL A 390 -16.17 -14.07 6.44
N LYS A 391 -16.74 -13.28 7.36
CA LYS A 391 -15.96 -12.57 8.36
C LYS A 391 -15.59 -13.51 9.52
N PRO A 392 -14.30 -13.54 9.96
CA PRO A 392 -13.93 -14.29 11.16
C PRO A 392 -14.72 -13.83 12.38
N LYS A 393 -15.12 -14.78 13.22
CA LYS A 393 -15.87 -14.49 14.46
C LYS A 393 -14.97 -13.99 15.59
N GLU A 394 -13.71 -14.42 15.58
CA GLU A 394 -12.76 -14.09 16.63
C GLU A 394 -12.11 -12.73 16.37
N THR A 395 -12.07 -11.89 17.41
CA THR A 395 -11.31 -10.64 17.38
C THR A 395 -9.81 -10.97 17.47
N GLN A 396 -9.05 -10.47 16.52
CA GLN A 396 -7.62 -10.72 16.43
C GLN A 396 -6.81 -9.72 17.26
N GLN A 397 -5.81 -10.23 17.96
CA GLN A 397 -4.83 -9.38 18.65
C GLN A 397 -3.84 -8.82 17.65
N LEU A 398 -3.36 -7.61 17.90
CA LEU A 398 -2.22 -7.03 17.20
C LEU A 398 -0.90 -7.61 17.77
N GLY A 399 0.18 -7.46 17.05
CA GLY A 399 1.50 -7.89 17.50
C GLY A 399 2.05 -7.03 18.64
N CYS A 400 3.27 -7.37 19.10
CA CYS A 400 3.94 -6.62 20.15
C CYS A 400 4.41 -5.24 19.66
N ASP A 401 4.11 -4.18 20.39
CA ASP A 401 4.49 -2.78 20.10
C ASP A 401 5.98 -2.57 19.83
N ARG A 402 6.83 -3.42 20.43
CA ARG A 402 8.28 -3.39 20.19
C ARG A 402 8.64 -3.52 18.71
N LEU A 403 7.84 -4.24 17.92
CA LEU A 403 8.08 -4.40 16.48
C LEU A 403 8.04 -3.07 15.72
N LEU A 404 7.25 -2.10 16.20
CA LEU A 404 7.11 -0.77 15.57
C LEU A 404 8.26 0.19 15.95
N GLN A 405 9.13 -0.20 16.88
CA GLN A 405 10.19 0.65 17.45
C GLN A 405 11.61 0.20 17.05
N LEU A 406 11.72 -0.90 16.31
CA LEU A 406 13.00 -1.50 15.94
C LEU A 406 13.78 -0.59 14.99
N ASN A 407 15.06 -0.38 15.27
CA ASN A 407 15.96 0.13 14.23
C ASN A 407 16.39 -0.99 13.28
N MET A 408 17.05 -0.64 12.17
CA MET A 408 17.44 -1.60 11.12
C MET A 408 18.26 -2.77 11.67
N THR A 409 19.24 -2.51 12.55
CA THR A 409 20.09 -3.55 13.15
C THR A 409 19.30 -4.51 14.04
N GLN A 410 18.37 -3.97 14.84
CA GLN A 410 17.51 -4.77 15.70
C GLN A 410 16.52 -5.62 14.89
N ALA A 411 15.90 -5.03 13.87
CA ALA A 411 14.98 -5.73 12.99
C ALA A 411 15.72 -6.84 12.21
N ALA A 412 16.88 -6.54 11.63
CA ALA A 412 17.70 -7.52 10.92
C ALA A 412 18.10 -8.70 11.81
N ARG A 413 18.44 -8.45 13.09
CA ARG A 413 18.74 -9.51 14.07
C ARG A 413 17.54 -10.41 14.35
N ILE A 414 16.32 -9.85 14.47
CA ILE A 414 15.10 -10.63 14.73
C ILE A 414 14.81 -11.59 13.58
N TYR A 415 15.03 -11.13 12.36
CA TYR A 415 14.77 -11.94 11.16
C TYR A 415 15.97 -12.76 10.68
N GLY A 416 17.14 -12.66 11.34
CA GLY A 416 18.33 -13.41 10.94
C GLY A 416 18.93 -12.96 9.60
N VAL A 417 18.72 -11.70 9.20
CA VAL A 417 19.21 -11.15 7.93
C VAL A 417 20.28 -10.09 8.15
N ALA A 418 21.02 -9.76 7.08
CA ALA A 418 22.06 -8.73 7.16
C ALA A 418 21.44 -7.33 7.33
N ALA A 419 22.01 -6.48 8.17
CA ALA A 419 21.52 -5.11 8.39
C ALA A 419 21.62 -4.21 7.13
N ASN A 420 22.37 -4.61 6.11
CA ASN A 420 22.51 -3.97 4.82
C ASN A 420 21.73 -4.69 3.70
N ALA A 421 20.77 -5.54 4.04
CA ALA A 421 19.90 -6.24 3.08
C ALA A 421 19.26 -5.28 2.05
N ILE A 422 19.07 -4.01 2.43
CA ILE A 422 18.69 -2.95 1.51
C ILE A 422 19.93 -2.13 1.18
N ALA A 423 20.43 -2.27 -0.04
CA ALA A 423 21.53 -1.46 -0.52
C ALA A 423 21.17 0.04 -0.47
N PRO A 424 22.04 0.91 0.06
CA PRO A 424 21.84 2.34 -0.02
C PRO A 424 21.79 2.76 -1.49
N ARG A 425 20.73 3.47 -1.91
CA ARG A 425 20.62 3.99 -3.26
C ARG A 425 21.78 4.97 -3.50
N LEU A 426 22.78 4.55 -4.25
CA LEU A 426 23.86 5.42 -4.71
C LEU A 426 23.28 6.46 -5.67
N ARG A 427 23.60 7.72 -5.44
CA ARG A 427 23.26 8.82 -6.34
C ARG A 427 24.02 8.59 -7.66
N GLN A 428 23.31 8.33 -8.77
CA GLN A 428 23.96 8.42 -10.07
C GLN A 428 24.46 9.87 -10.21
N LYS A 429 25.80 10.05 -10.30
CA LYS A 429 26.38 11.33 -10.68
C LYS A 429 25.75 11.71 -12.03
N ARG A 430 25.12 12.89 -12.10
CA ARG A 430 24.79 13.49 -13.39
C ARG A 430 26.07 13.49 -14.20
N ARG A 431 26.09 12.84 -15.33
CA ARG A 431 27.12 13.07 -16.35
C ARG A 431 26.92 14.52 -16.78
N GLU A 432 27.97 15.31 -16.56
CA GLU A 432 28.11 16.66 -17.10
C GLU A 432 28.09 16.62 -18.61
#